data_25dbeab5275b3e1db4b17ac9497bf725
#
_entry.id   25dbeab5275b3e1db4b17ac9497bf725
#
_cell.length_a   1.000
_cell.length_b   1.000
_cell.length_c   1.000
_cell.angle_alpha   90.00
_cell.angle_beta   90.00
_cell.angle_gamma   90.00
#
_symmetry.space_group_name_H-M   'P 1'
#
loop_
_entity.id
_entity.type
_entity.pdbx_description
1 polymer ?
#
loop_
_entity_poly.entity_id
_entity_poly.type
_entity_poly.pdbx_seq_one_letter_code
_entity_poly.pdbx_strand_id
1 'polypeptide(L)'
;VTAIDCKNTIIIDASSAHRVHPDWVYGFTEYESGHREVIRSSQRISNPGCYAIAAVAALFPIIKANQIPANWPYSITGLSGYSGGGKTLIESFKSGEHYDNKISNFDYSLEIDHKHLPEITQQAHLKHMPAFSPTVGNFYQGMVVRIHLPLWAFSEKTSPEIIHETYLSHYKDEQFIEVAPLNVAETKKYINPEELNGSNRMRLNILKDPKATNVVIVAQLDNLGKGASG
;
A
#
# COMPACT_ATOMS: atom_id res chain seq x y z
N VAL A 1 0.89 -14.65 22.22
CA VAL A 1 -0.24 -15.38 21.58
C VAL A 1 -0.42 -16.78 22.16
N THR A 2 0.68 -17.49 22.44
CA THR A 2 0.61 -18.84 23.06
C THR A 2 0.00 -18.87 24.48
N ALA A 3 -0.08 -17.73 25.14
CA ALA A 3 -0.66 -17.59 26.50
C ALA A 3 -2.17 -17.29 26.49
N ILE A 4 -2.79 -17.13 25.31
CA ILE A 4 -4.22 -16.81 25.19
C ILE A 4 -4.96 -18.08 24.82
N ASP A 5 -5.86 -18.54 25.69
CA ASP A 5 -6.81 -19.63 25.37
C ASP A 5 -7.90 -19.06 24.47
N CYS A 6 -7.77 -19.34 23.16
CA CYS A 6 -8.47 -18.60 22.11
C CYS A 6 -9.77 -19.24 21.63
N LYS A 7 -10.38 -20.20 22.34
CA LYS A 7 -11.59 -20.87 21.83
C LYS A 7 -12.74 -19.92 21.47
N ASN A 8 -12.80 -18.74 22.12
CA ASN A 8 -13.85 -17.73 21.87
C ASN A 8 -13.29 -16.30 21.69
N THR A 9 -11.97 -16.15 21.49
CA THR A 9 -11.33 -14.84 21.40
C THR A 9 -10.85 -14.58 19.98
N ILE A 10 -11.22 -13.45 19.40
CA ILE A 10 -10.66 -12.96 18.14
C ILE A 10 -9.44 -12.10 18.47
N ILE A 11 -8.33 -12.38 17.83
CA ILE A 11 -7.08 -11.63 17.97
C ILE A 11 -6.82 -10.87 16.67
N ILE A 12 -6.71 -9.55 16.79
CA ILE A 12 -6.25 -8.67 15.71
C ILE A 12 -4.86 -8.17 16.10
N ASP A 13 -3.85 -8.59 15.36
CA ASP A 13 -2.45 -8.24 15.63
C ASP A 13 -1.95 -7.17 14.65
N ALA A 14 -1.50 -6.04 15.18
CA ALA A 14 -0.99 -4.92 14.39
C ALA A 14 0.54 -4.97 14.15
N SER A 15 1.24 -5.96 14.74
CA SER A 15 2.68 -6.12 14.54
C SER A 15 3.01 -6.68 13.15
N SER A 16 4.27 -6.58 12.75
CA SER A 16 4.75 -7.21 11.52
C SER A 16 4.94 -8.73 11.64
N ALA A 17 4.87 -9.29 12.85
CA ALA A 17 5.22 -10.68 13.14
C ALA A 17 4.32 -11.72 12.44
N HIS A 18 3.05 -11.36 12.21
CA HIS A 18 2.04 -12.32 11.72
C HIS A 18 1.50 -12.02 10.32
N ARG A 19 1.98 -10.99 9.65
CA ARG A 19 1.46 -10.55 8.33
C ARG A 19 1.76 -11.52 7.19
N VAL A 20 2.77 -12.38 7.39
CA VAL A 20 3.16 -13.44 6.43
C VAL A 20 3.04 -14.84 7.04
N HIS A 21 2.45 -14.94 8.23
CA HIS A 21 2.32 -16.22 8.93
C HIS A 21 1.11 -17.01 8.40
N PRO A 22 1.26 -18.31 8.04
CA PRO A 22 0.20 -19.08 7.39
C PRO A 22 -1.06 -19.29 8.26
N ASP A 23 -0.93 -19.26 9.59
CA ASP A 23 -2.06 -19.43 10.52
C ASP A 23 -2.82 -18.12 10.79
N TRP A 24 -2.46 -17.02 10.12
CA TRP A 24 -3.08 -15.73 10.29
C TRP A 24 -3.71 -15.25 8.98
N VAL A 25 -4.95 -14.79 9.07
CA VAL A 25 -5.62 -14.18 7.91
C VAL A 25 -5.15 -12.74 7.75
N TYR A 26 -4.79 -12.39 6.52
CA TYR A 26 -4.39 -11.02 6.19
C TYR A 26 -5.60 -10.08 6.23
N GLY A 27 -5.55 -9.04 7.05
CA GLY A 27 -6.68 -8.19 7.40
C GLY A 27 -7.03 -7.11 6.35
N PHE A 28 -6.77 -7.37 5.07
CA PHE A 28 -7.18 -6.48 3.98
C PHE A 28 -8.50 -6.98 3.38
N THR A 29 -9.61 -6.37 3.80
CA THR A 29 -10.98 -6.84 3.47
C THR A 29 -11.29 -6.84 1.99
N GLU A 30 -10.68 -5.93 1.22
CA GLU A 30 -10.85 -5.78 -0.23
C GLU A 30 -9.80 -6.53 -1.05
N TYR A 31 -9.06 -7.46 -0.40
CA TYR A 31 -7.97 -8.20 -1.03
C TYR A 31 -8.44 -8.98 -2.26
N GLU A 32 -9.51 -9.76 -2.10
CA GLU A 32 -10.17 -10.47 -3.17
C GLU A 32 -11.62 -10.83 -2.80
N SER A 33 -12.38 -11.22 -3.80
CA SER A 33 -13.78 -11.65 -3.59
C SER A 33 -13.87 -12.78 -2.56
N GLY A 34 -14.73 -12.61 -1.56
CA GLY A 34 -14.92 -13.57 -0.47
C GLY A 34 -13.94 -13.41 0.70
N HIS A 35 -12.87 -12.62 0.57
CA HIS A 35 -11.88 -12.47 1.64
C HIS A 35 -12.45 -11.84 2.93
N ARG A 36 -13.45 -10.98 2.80
CA ARG A 36 -14.20 -10.40 3.92
C ARG A 36 -14.84 -11.48 4.79
N GLU A 37 -15.38 -12.53 4.19
CA GLU A 37 -15.98 -13.65 4.92
C GLU A 37 -14.92 -14.54 5.59
N VAL A 38 -13.75 -14.69 4.95
CA VAL A 38 -12.61 -15.37 5.56
C VAL A 38 -12.14 -14.62 6.82
N ILE A 39 -12.05 -13.29 6.76
CA ILE A 39 -11.74 -12.46 7.93
C ILE A 39 -12.81 -12.63 9.02
N ARG A 40 -14.09 -12.55 8.69
CA ARG A 40 -15.20 -12.68 9.67
C ARG A 40 -15.23 -14.03 10.40
N SER A 41 -14.82 -15.09 9.72
CA SER A 41 -14.78 -16.45 10.28
C SER A 41 -13.46 -16.77 11.01
N SER A 42 -12.48 -15.89 10.95
CA SER A 42 -11.15 -16.12 11.52
C SER A 42 -11.04 -15.65 12.97
N GLN A 43 -10.25 -16.36 13.75
CA GLN A 43 -9.86 -15.97 15.10
C GLN A 43 -8.52 -15.24 15.15
N ARG A 44 -7.73 -15.28 14.08
CA ARG A 44 -6.40 -14.67 14.02
C ARG A 44 -6.28 -13.81 12.76
N ILE A 45 -6.24 -12.52 12.95
CA ILE A 45 -6.22 -11.54 11.87
C ILE A 45 -4.95 -10.68 12.03
N SER A 46 -4.14 -10.62 10.99
CA SER A 46 -2.97 -9.75 10.95
C SER A 46 -3.33 -8.42 10.27
N ASN A 47 -3.22 -7.32 10.99
CA ASN A 47 -3.48 -6.00 10.45
C ASN A 47 -2.34 -5.57 9.50
N PRO A 48 -2.64 -5.15 8.26
CA PRO A 48 -1.64 -4.75 7.26
C PRO A 48 -0.74 -3.58 7.68
N GLY A 49 0.46 -3.52 7.11
CA GLY A 49 1.29 -2.32 7.18
C GLY A 49 0.87 -1.26 6.17
N CYS A 50 1.03 0.01 6.52
CA CYS A 50 0.51 1.13 5.72
C CYS A 50 1.05 1.19 4.28
N TYR A 51 2.35 1.06 4.07
CA TYR A 51 2.92 0.97 2.72
C TYR A 51 2.56 -0.34 2.03
N ALA A 52 2.47 -1.43 2.81
CA ALA A 52 2.20 -2.74 2.24
C ALA A 52 0.78 -2.85 1.70
N ILE A 53 -0.24 -2.41 2.44
CA ILE A 53 -1.63 -2.44 1.96
C ILE A 53 -1.79 -1.63 0.67
N ALA A 54 -1.10 -0.47 0.55
CA ALA A 54 -1.10 0.35 -0.65
C ALA A 54 -0.45 -0.36 -1.85
N ALA A 55 0.72 -0.97 -1.63
CA ALA A 55 1.43 -1.71 -2.68
C ALA A 55 0.68 -2.98 -3.09
N VAL A 56 0.10 -3.70 -2.14
CA VAL A 56 -0.70 -4.91 -2.39
C VAL A 56 -1.96 -4.55 -3.18
N ALA A 57 -2.69 -3.51 -2.77
CA ALA A 57 -3.88 -3.06 -3.50
C ALA A 57 -3.57 -2.67 -4.95
N ALA A 58 -2.39 -2.10 -5.20
CA ALA A 58 -1.96 -1.72 -6.54
C ALA A 58 -1.45 -2.91 -7.38
N LEU A 59 -0.73 -3.85 -6.79
CA LEU A 59 -0.05 -4.93 -7.53
C LEU A 59 -0.89 -6.20 -7.68
N PHE A 60 -1.51 -6.64 -6.59
CA PHE A 60 -2.17 -7.95 -6.54
C PHE A 60 -3.20 -8.16 -7.67
N PRO A 61 -4.13 -7.23 -7.94
CA PRO A 61 -5.15 -7.46 -8.98
C PRO A 61 -4.56 -7.67 -10.37
N ILE A 62 -3.57 -6.87 -10.75
CA ILE A 62 -2.98 -6.89 -12.10
C ILE A 62 -1.97 -8.05 -12.28
N ILE A 63 -1.33 -8.50 -11.19
CA ILE A 63 -0.51 -9.72 -11.19
C ILE A 63 -1.41 -10.96 -11.25
N LYS A 64 -2.47 -11.02 -10.46
CA LYS A 64 -3.45 -12.10 -10.48
C LYS A 64 -4.12 -12.26 -11.87
N ALA A 65 -4.35 -11.16 -12.55
CA ALA A 65 -4.87 -11.13 -13.92
C ALA A 65 -3.81 -11.41 -15.00
N ASN A 66 -2.56 -11.73 -14.62
CA ASN A 66 -1.43 -11.95 -15.54
C ASN A 66 -1.18 -10.79 -16.52
N GLN A 67 -1.42 -9.55 -16.10
CA GLN A 67 -1.20 -8.36 -16.93
C GLN A 67 0.21 -7.81 -16.79
N ILE A 68 0.85 -8.07 -15.67
CA ILE A 68 2.25 -7.74 -15.41
C ILE A 68 2.96 -8.94 -14.80
N PRO A 69 4.28 -9.12 -15.06
CA PRO A 69 5.01 -10.30 -14.63
C PRO A 69 5.29 -10.30 -13.13
N ALA A 70 4.97 -11.40 -12.44
CA ALA A 70 5.26 -11.56 -11.00
C ALA A 70 6.77 -11.60 -10.67
N ASN A 71 7.63 -11.88 -11.65
CA ASN A 71 9.09 -11.97 -11.52
C ASN A 71 9.83 -10.68 -11.93
N TRP A 72 9.11 -9.59 -12.20
CA TRP A 72 9.73 -8.30 -12.51
C TRP A 72 10.40 -7.70 -11.26
N PRO A 73 11.57 -7.05 -11.39
CA PRO A 73 12.22 -6.35 -10.29
C PRO A 73 11.53 -4.99 -10.03
N TYR A 74 10.39 -5.03 -9.35
CA TYR A 74 9.60 -3.82 -9.08
C TYR A 74 10.37 -2.80 -8.24
N SER A 75 10.20 -1.52 -8.60
CA SER A 75 10.63 -0.37 -7.81
C SER A 75 9.40 0.35 -7.25
N ILE A 76 9.39 0.50 -5.93
CA ILE A 76 8.31 1.13 -5.16
C ILE A 76 8.89 2.30 -4.39
N THR A 77 8.25 3.46 -4.46
CA THR A 77 8.58 4.61 -3.62
C THR A 77 7.38 4.99 -2.77
N GLY A 78 7.62 5.38 -1.54
CA GLY A 78 6.55 5.77 -0.62
C GLY A 78 6.86 7.09 0.08
N LEU A 79 5.89 8.00 0.17
CA LEU A 79 5.96 9.20 0.99
C LEU A 79 4.85 9.15 2.02
N SER A 80 5.21 9.24 3.30
CA SER A 80 4.26 9.21 4.43
C SER A 80 4.49 10.40 5.34
N GLY A 81 3.43 10.88 5.98
CA GLY A 81 3.54 11.75 7.13
C GLY A 81 4.30 11.08 8.29
N TYR A 82 4.89 11.88 9.17
CA TYR A 82 5.75 11.39 10.25
C TYR A 82 5.03 10.54 11.31
N SER A 83 3.69 10.59 11.38
CA SER A 83 2.90 9.70 12.25
C SER A 83 3.10 8.21 11.93
N GLY A 84 3.49 7.88 10.69
CA GLY A 84 3.79 6.51 10.28
C GLY A 84 5.00 5.87 10.98
N GLY A 85 5.91 6.67 11.53
CA GLY A 85 7.06 6.22 12.32
C GLY A 85 6.76 5.91 13.78
N GLY A 86 5.50 6.07 14.21
CA GLY A 86 5.06 5.79 15.56
C GLY A 86 5.46 6.87 16.58
N LYS A 87 5.27 6.56 17.87
CA LYS A 87 5.40 7.53 18.97
C LYS A 87 6.74 8.24 19.00
N THR A 88 7.83 7.51 18.86
CA THR A 88 9.18 8.08 18.93
C THR A 88 9.42 9.13 17.83
N LEU A 89 9.03 8.84 16.59
CA LEU A 89 9.19 9.78 15.50
C LEU A 89 8.27 11.00 15.64
N ILE A 90 7.04 10.79 16.10
CA ILE A 90 6.09 11.88 16.41
C ILE A 90 6.68 12.82 17.46
N GLU A 91 7.23 12.27 18.53
CA GLU A 91 7.86 13.05 19.60
C GLU A 91 9.06 13.84 19.09
N SER A 92 9.92 13.23 18.26
CA SER A 92 11.09 13.90 17.70
C SER A 92 10.73 15.09 16.79
N PHE A 93 9.64 14.97 16.01
CA PHE A 93 9.13 16.09 15.22
C PHE A 93 8.51 17.19 16.08
N LYS A 94 7.88 16.84 17.20
CA LYS A 94 7.26 17.80 18.13
C LYS A 94 8.25 18.52 19.01
N SER A 95 9.29 17.82 19.49
CA SER A 95 10.31 18.37 20.39
C SER A 95 11.40 19.15 19.65
N GLY A 96 11.61 18.90 18.37
CA GLY A 96 12.74 19.46 17.60
C GLY A 96 14.10 18.87 17.98
N GLU A 97 14.15 17.82 18.83
CA GLU A 97 15.42 17.28 19.38
C GLU A 97 16.25 16.49 18.36
N HIS A 98 15.64 15.85 17.37
CA HIS A 98 16.36 14.99 16.43
C HIS A 98 16.21 15.40 14.96
N TYR A 99 15.14 16.12 14.65
CA TYR A 99 14.90 16.64 13.31
C TYR A 99 14.63 18.13 13.47
N ASP A 100 15.64 18.95 13.21
CA ASP A 100 15.46 20.38 13.08
C ASP A 100 14.24 20.62 12.18
N ASN A 101 13.25 21.39 12.64
CA ASN A 101 12.01 21.71 11.90
C ASN A 101 12.23 22.24 10.47
N LYS A 102 13.50 22.34 10.04
CA LYS A 102 13.94 22.70 8.70
C LYS A 102 13.99 21.53 7.69
N ILE A 103 13.94 20.27 8.16
CA ILE A 103 13.92 19.13 7.25
C ILE A 103 12.51 18.97 6.70
N SER A 104 12.36 19.13 5.38
CA SER A 104 11.07 18.96 4.70
C SER A 104 10.72 17.50 4.46
N ASN A 105 11.69 16.63 4.25
CA ASN A 105 11.55 15.19 4.11
C ASN A 105 12.88 14.49 4.26
N PHE A 106 12.87 13.18 4.52
CA PHE A 106 14.06 12.33 4.53
C PHE A 106 13.72 10.89 4.17
N ASP A 107 14.65 10.20 3.54
CA ASP A 107 14.58 8.77 3.29
C ASP A 107 15.09 8.01 4.51
N TYR A 108 14.52 6.86 4.79
CA TYR A 108 14.92 5.96 5.87
C TYR A 108 14.99 4.51 5.38
N SER A 109 15.36 3.57 6.24
CA SER A 109 15.61 2.17 5.84
C SER A 109 16.65 2.08 4.72
N LEU A 110 17.78 2.77 4.92
CA LEU A 110 18.84 2.93 3.91
C LEU A 110 19.54 1.61 3.57
N GLU A 111 19.39 0.60 4.41
CA GLU A 111 19.86 -0.78 4.18
C GLU A 111 19.00 -1.54 3.16
N ILE A 112 17.90 -0.92 2.65
CA ILE A 112 16.94 -1.52 1.74
C ILE A 112 16.30 -2.80 2.34
N ASP A 113 16.16 -2.84 3.66
CA ASP A 113 15.54 -3.92 4.43
C ASP A 113 14.37 -3.38 5.26
N HIS A 114 13.28 -3.04 4.61
CA HIS A 114 12.10 -2.52 5.29
C HIS A 114 11.16 -3.65 5.73
N LYS A 115 10.64 -3.58 6.96
CA LYS A 115 9.74 -4.59 7.56
C LYS A 115 8.47 -4.91 6.74
N HIS A 116 8.09 -4.08 5.77
CA HIS A 116 6.96 -4.35 4.86
C HIS A 116 7.34 -5.15 3.61
N LEU A 117 8.62 -5.36 3.32
CA LEU A 117 9.05 -6.08 2.12
C LEU A 117 8.57 -7.54 2.05
N PRO A 118 8.68 -8.35 3.12
CA PRO A 118 8.13 -9.71 3.12
C PRO A 118 6.61 -9.71 2.91
N GLU A 119 5.89 -8.77 3.54
CA GLU A 119 4.45 -8.61 3.43
C GLU A 119 4.04 -8.27 1.98
N ILE A 120 4.66 -7.26 1.36
CA ILE A 120 4.40 -6.88 -0.03
C ILE A 120 4.67 -8.06 -0.96
N THR A 121 5.81 -8.73 -0.78
CA THR A 121 6.22 -9.86 -1.63
C THR A 121 5.21 -10.99 -1.60
N GLN A 122 4.82 -11.41 -0.41
CA GLN A 122 3.89 -12.53 -0.26
C GLN A 122 2.47 -12.15 -0.70
N GLN A 123 1.95 -11.03 -0.20
CA GLN A 123 0.56 -10.66 -0.42
C GLN A 123 0.28 -10.11 -1.84
N ALA A 124 1.27 -9.58 -2.52
CA ALA A 124 1.15 -9.22 -3.95
C ALA A 124 1.57 -10.36 -4.90
N HIS A 125 1.90 -11.55 -4.38
CA HIS A 125 2.35 -12.72 -5.15
C HIS A 125 3.60 -12.46 -6.00
N LEU A 126 4.51 -11.61 -5.53
CA LEU A 126 5.78 -11.36 -6.21
C LEU A 126 6.74 -12.55 -6.07
N LYS A 127 7.58 -12.77 -7.09
CA LYS A 127 8.64 -13.80 -7.04
C LYS A 127 9.94 -13.28 -6.40
N HIS A 128 10.11 -11.96 -6.38
CA HIS A 128 11.28 -11.30 -5.80
C HIS A 128 10.84 -10.13 -4.94
N MET A 129 11.59 -9.83 -3.88
CA MET A 129 11.39 -8.62 -3.10
C MET A 129 11.57 -7.39 -3.98
N PRO A 130 10.64 -6.41 -3.94
CA PRO A 130 10.82 -5.17 -4.69
C PRO A 130 11.89 -4.29 -4.06
N ALA A 131 12.53 -3.43 -4.86
CA ALA A 131 13.28 -2.30 -4.32
C ALA A 131 12.29 -1.30 -3.73
N PHE A 132 12.47 -0.92 -2.46
CA PHE A 132 11.57 -0.01 -1.78
C PHE A 132 12.33 1.15 -1.14
N SER A 133 11.94 2.37 -1.50
CA SER A 133 12.49 3.61 -0.98
C SER A 133 11.40 4.39 -0.23
N PRO A 134 11.32 4.25 1.11
CA PRO A 134 10.38 4.99 1.92
C PRO A 134 10.92 6.36 2.31
N THR A 135 10.09 7.38 2.22
CA THR A 135 10.35 8.77 2.59
C THR A 135 9.35 9.21 3.66
N VAL A 136 9.83 9.94 4.67
CA VAL A 136 8.98 10.66 5.62
C VAL A 136 8.97 12.14 5.28
N GLY A 137 7.78 12.72 5.16
CA GLY A 137 7.56 14.15 4.97
C GLY A 137 7.25 14.87 6.27
N ASN A 138 7.54 16.16 6.32
CA ASN A 138 7.24 17.02 7.46
C ASN A 138 5.76 17.47 7.44
N PHE A 139 4.85 16.49 7.42
CA PHE A 139 3.42 16.63 7.67
C PHE A 139 2.97 15.44 8.54
N TYR A 140 1.92 15.64 9.31
CA TYR A 140 1.56 14.65 10.33
C TYR A 140 1.08 13.33 9.74
N GLN A 141 0.16 13.34 8.80
CA GLN A 141 -0.66 12.21 8.38
C GLN A 141 -0.94 12.31 6.88
N GLY A 142 -1.13 11.17 6.24
CA GLY A 142 -1.31 11.07 4.78
C GLY A 142 -0.16 10.30 4.12
N MET A 143 -0.47 9.68 2.98
CA MET A 143 0.50 8.79 2.32
C MET A 143 0.22 8.65 0.83
N VAL A 144 1.30 8.52 0.07
CA VAL A 144 1.27 8.04 -1.32
C VAL A 144 2.33 6.96 -1.53
N VAL A 145 1.96 5.91 -2.24
CA VAL A 145 2.87 4.85 -2.70
C VAL A 145 2.85 4.83 -4.21
N ARG A 146 4.02 4.82 -4.84
CA ARG A 146 4.18 4.83 -6.30
C ARG A 146 4.85 3.56 -6.76
N ILE A 147 4.33 2.97 -7.81
CA ILE A 147 4.87 1.77 -8.46
C ILE A 147 5.08 2.08 -9.93
N HIS A 148 6.32 1.95 -10.37
CA HIS A 148 6.72 2.27 -11.73
C HIS A 148 6.64 1.03 -12.63
N LEU A 149 5.86 1.12 -13.71
CA LEU A 149 5.59 0.04 -14.65
C LEU A 149 6.02 0.44 -16.07
N PRO A 150 7.22 0.04 -16.52
CA PRO A 150 7.66 0.23 -17.90
C PRO A 150 6.99 -0.83 -18.79
N LEU A 151 5.76 -0.58 -19.27
CA LEU A 151 4.96 -1.55 -20.02
C LEU A 151 5.66 -2.05 -21.28
N TRP A 152 6.52 -1.21 -21.87
CA TRP A 152 7.32 -1.59 -23.06
C TRP A 152 8.31 -2.73 -22.80
N ALA A 153 8.68 -2.96 -21.53
CA ALA A 153 9.66 -3.98 -21.14
C ALA A 153 8.99 -5.31 -20.75
N PHE A 154 7.67 -5.34 -20.64
CA PHE A 154 6.94 -6.56 -20.29
C PHE A 154 6.68 -7.40 -21.54
N SER A 155 6.66 -8.73 -21.38
CA SER A 155 6.24 -9.67 -22.42
C SER A 155 4.71 -9.73 -22.54
N GLU A 156 4.03 -9.42 -21.48
CA GLU A 156 2.57 -9.39 -21.39
C GLU A 156 2.02 -8.17 -22.13
N LYS A 157 1.01 -8.40 -22.94
CA LYS A 157 0.31 -7.32 -23.63
C LYS A 157 -0.67 -6.65 -22.69
N THR A 158 -0.26 -5.55 -22.11
CA THR A 158 -1.12 -4.73 -21.25
C THR A 158 -1.09 -3.26 -21.65
N SER A 159 -2.04 -2.50 -21.15
CA SER A 159 -2.14 -1.05 -21.36
C SER A 159 -2.69 -0.37 -20.12
N PRO A 160 -2.57 0.95 -19.99
CA PRO A 160 -3.21 1.69 -18.89
C PRO A 160 -4.72 1.44 -18.79
N GLU A 161 -5.39 1.28 -19.93
CA GLU A 161 -6.84 1.02 -20.02
C GLU A 161 -7.17 -0.37 -19.46
N ILE A 162 -6.41 -1.40 -19.84
CA ILE A 162 -6.57 -2.77 -19.32
C ILE A 162 -6.33 -2.81 -17.81
N ILE A 163 -5.29 -2.15 -17.32
CA ILE A 163 -5.01 -2.04 -15.89
C ILE A 163 -6.17 -1.34 -15.16
N HIS A 164 -6.70 -0.26 -15.72
CA HIS A 164 -7.81 0.49 -15.15
C HIS A 164 -9.09 -0.36 -15.07
N GLU A 165 -9.45 -1.06 -16.15
CA GLU A 165 -10.59 -1.97 -16.17
C GLU A 165 -10.45 -3.10 -15.15
N THR A 166 -9.24 -3.63 -14.96
CA THR A 166 -8.97 -4.64 -13.95
C THR A 166 -9.24 -4.10 -12.54
N TYR A 167 -8.77 -2.89 -12.22
CA TYR A 167 -9.07 -2.29 -10.93
C TYR A 167 -10.56 -2.02 -10.76
N LEU A 168 -11.24 -1.47 -11.77
CA LEU A 168 -12.69 -1.24 -11.71
C LEU A 168 -13.45 -2.54 -11.47
N SER A 169 -13.05 -3.64 -12.13
CA SER A 169 -13.67 -4.95 -11.95
C SER A 169 -13.37 -5.54 -10.57
N HIS A 170 -12.11 -5.46 -10.13
CA HIS A 170 -11.65 -6.05 -8.87
C HIS A 170 -12.28 -5.37 -7.65
N TYR A 171 -12.38 -4.04 -7.67
CA TYR A 171 -12.87 -3.21 -6.57
C TYR A 171 -14.32 -2.72 -6.75
N LYS A 172 -15.07 -3.31 -7.69
CA LYS A 172 -16.41 -2.88 -8.09
C LYS A 172 -17.37 -2.64 -6.92
N ASP A 173 -17.37 -3.56 -5.97
CA ASP A 173 -18.33 -3.56 -4.86
C ASP A 173 -17.68 -3.08 -3.54
N GLU A 174 -16.48 -2.51 -3.61
CA GLU A 174 -15.72 -2.09 -2.44
C GLU A 174 -15.89 -0.59 -2.15
N GLN A 175 -16.45 -0.30 -0.98
CA GLN A 175 -16.78 1.06 -0.55
C GLN A 175 -15.54 1.94 -0.32
N PHE A 176 -14.42 1.34 0.11
CA PHE A 176 -13.25 2.08 0.58
C PHE A 176 -12.09 2.09 -0.41
N ILE A 177 -12.23 1.47 -1.58
CA ILE A 177 -11.26 1.58 -2.67
C ILE A 177 -11.89 2.36 -3.82
N GLU A 178 -11.28 3.48 -4.15
CA GLU A 178 -11.65 4.33 -5.28
C GLU A 178 -10.64 4.15 -6.42
N VAL A 179 -11.10 3.86 -7.60
CA VAL A 179 -10.28 3.89 -8.82
C VAL A 179 -10.51 5.22 -9.53
N ALA A 180 -9.46 6.04 -9.60
CA ALA A 180 -9.54 7.35 -10.25
C ALA A 180 -9.70 7.20 -11.79
N PRO A 181 -10.37 8.15 -12.47
CA PRO A 181 -10.41 8.17 -13.92
C PRO A 181 -9.02 8.20 -14.55
N LEU A 182 -8.87 7.59 -15.74
CA LEU A 182 -7.58 7.56 -16.46
C LEU A 182 -7.04 8.94 -16.86
N ASN A 183 -7.91 9.93 -17.00
CA ASN A 183 -7.55 11.30 -17.32
C ASN A 183 -7.28 12.18 -16.10
N VAL A 184 -6.95 11.60 -14.95
CA VAL A 184 -6.70 12.35 -13.72
C VAL A 184 -5.63 13.43 -13.89
N ALA A 185 -4.61 13.19 -14.73
CA ALA A 185 -3.57 14.17 -15.02
C ALA A 185 -4.06 15.41 -15.80
N GLU A 186 -5.20 15.33 -16.47
CA GLU A 186 -5.82 16.46 -17.17
C GLU A 186 -6.61 17.34 -16.21
N THR A 187 -7.11 16.76 -15.11
CA THR A 187 -7.99 17.43 -14.15
C THR A 187 -7.27 17.89 -12.87
N LYS A 188 -6.14 17.25 -12.53
CA LYS A 188 -5.36 17.58 -11.32
C LYS A 188 -3.91 17.96 -11.70
N LYS A 189 -3.40 19.03 -11.10
CA LYS A 189 -2.00 19.45 -11.26
C LYS A 189 -1.04 18.63 -10.39
N TYR A 190 -1.51 18.10 -9.27
CA TYR A 190 -0.72 17.32 -8.30
C TYR A 190 -1.58 16.34 -7.54
N ILE A 191 -0.96 15.33 -6.98
CA ILE A 191 -1.56 14.38 -6.06
C ILE A 191 -1.10 14.77 -4.64
N ASN A 192 -2.06 15.20 -3.81
CA ASN A 192 -1.78 15.59 -2.44
C ASN A 192 -1.83 14.35 -1.52
N PRO A 193 -0.74 13.99 -0.80
CA PRO A 193 -0.74 12.86 0.12
C PRO A 193 -1.76 12.97 1.26
N GLU A 194 -2.20 14.17 1.61
CA GLU A 194 -3.10 14.45 2.72
C GLU A 194 -4.60 14.48 2.33
N GLU A 195 -4.92 14.33 1.05
CA GLU A 195 -6.29 14.48 0.52
C GLU A 195 -7.31 13.50 1.15
N LEU A 196 -6.87 12.34 1.58
CA LEU A 196 -7.74 11.30 2.16
C LEU A 196 -7.63 11.17 3.68
N ASN A 197 -6.98 12.12 4.34
CA ASN A 197 -6.82 12.12 5.79
C ASN A 197 -8.16 12.09 6.53
N GLY A 198 -8.20 11.37 7.66
CA GLY A 198 -9.39 11.18 8.47
C GLY A 198 -10.42 10.22 7.85
N SER A 199 -10.02 9.44 6.83
CA SER A 199 -10.88 8.46 6.19
C SER A 199 -10.25 7.08 6.08
N ASN A 200 -11.10 6.05 5.87
CA ASN A 200 -10.66 4.69 5.56
C ASN A 200 -10.57 4.42 4.06
N ARG A 201 -10.56 5.48 3.25
CA ARG A 201 -10.50 5.39 1.79
C ARG A 201 -9.06 5.22 1.30
N MET A 202 -8.94 4.48 0.20
CA MET A 202 -7.75 4.43 -0.63
C MET A 202 -8.15 4.81 -2.05
N ARG A 203 -7.31 5.59 -2.74
CA ARG A 203 -7.51 5.93 -4.15
C ARG A 203 -6.34 5.41 -4.97
N LEU A 204 -6.65 4.67 -6.03
CA LEU A 204 -5.70 4.20 -7.02
C LEU A 204 -5.75 5.12 -8.24
N ASN A 205 -4.63 5.77 -8.55
CA ASN A 205 -4.46 6.63 -9.73
C ASN A 205 -3.51 5.94 -10.71
N ILE A 206 -3.82 5.98 -11.99
CA ILE A 206 -2.97 5.48 -13.07
C ILE A 206 -2.48 6.70 -13.84
N LEU A 207 -1.19 6.99 -13.71
CA LEU A 207 -0.51 8.04 -14.47
C LEU A 207 0.22 7.40 -15.64
N LYS A 208 0.13 7.98 -16.81
CA LYS A 208 0.77 7.45 -18.03
C LYS A 208 1.48 8.56 -18.81
N ASP A 209 2.55 8.18 -19.51
CA ASP A 209 3.17 9.05 -20.49
C ASP A 209 2.28 9.20 -21.75
N PRO A 210 2.51 10.20 -22.62
CA PRO A 210 1.68 10.41 -23.81
C PRO A 210 1.63 9.21 -24.77
N LYS A 211 2.64 8.34 -24.74
CA LYS A 211 2.71 7.13 -25.57
C LYS A 211 2.11 5.90 -24.88
N ALA A 212 1.67 6.03 -23.62
CA ALA A 212 1.17 4.94 -22.81
C ALA A 212 2.16 3.75 -22.65
N THR A 213 3.46 4.05 -22.71
CA THR A 213 4.53 3.05 -22.59
C THR A 213 5.06 2.94 -21.17
N ASN A 214 4.97 4.02 -20.40
CA ASN A 214 5.31 4.05 -18.98
C ASN A 214 4.09 4.41 -18.16
N VAL A 215 3.85 3.65 -17.12
CA VAL A 215 2.75 3.84 -16.17
C VAL A 215 3.32 3.98 -14.77
N VAL A 216 2.74 4.88 -13.98
CA VAL A 216 2.96 4.94 -12.55
C VAL A 216 1.61 4.75 -11.85
N ILE A 217 1.49 3.68 -11.10
CA ILE A 217 0.36 3.51 -10.19
C ILE A 217 0.64 4.30 -8.92
N VAL A 218 -0.30 5.15 -8.52
CA VAL A 218 -0.18 5.93 -7.29
C VAL A 218 -1.35 5.60 -6.38
N ALA A 219 -1.06 4.89 -5.29
CA ALA A 219 -2.02 4.64 -4.22
C ALA A 219 -1.93 5.76 -3.17
N GLN A 220 -3.07 6.42 -2.90
CA GLN A 220 -3.22 7.43 -1.87
C GLN A 220 -4.08 6.90 -0.74
N LEU A 221 -3.71 7.15 0.50
CA LEU A 221 -4.50 6.79 1.68
C LEU A 221 -4.04 7.59 2.90
N ASP A 222 -4.84 7.52 3.95
CA ASP A 222 -4.44 7.93 5.29
C ASP A 222 -3.63 6.80 5.95
N ASN A 223 -2.38 7.07 6.34
CA ASN A 223 -1.50 6.06 6.97
C ASN A 223 -1.96 5.66 8.38
N LEU A 224 -2.80 6.43 9.05
CA LEU A 224 -3.42 6.10 10.34
C LEU A 224 -4.82 5.52 10.19
N GLY A 225 -5.55 5.90 9.16
CA GLY A 225 -6.85 5.34 8.80
C GLY A 225 -6.69 4.01 8.05
N LYS A 226 -6.94 4.00 6.74
CA LYS A 226 -6.84 2.80 5.88
C LYS A 226 -5.49 2.09 5.97
N GLY A 227 -4.41 2.84 6.27
CA GLY A 227 -3.06 2.29 6.42
C GLY A 227 -2.77 1.62 7.77
N ALA A 228 -3.64 1.70 8.75
CA ALA A 228 -3.40 1.13 10.08
C ALA A 228 -4.66 0.50 10.70
N SER A 229 -5.59 1.29 11.20
CA SER A 229 -6.70 0.83 12.05
C SER A 229 -8.08 1.16 11.48
N GLY A 230 -8.12 1.65 10.29
CA GLY A 230 -9.35 2.02 9.60
C GLY A 230 -10.10 0.87 8.96
#